data_5e2de392236bdfe24e8545427c087490
#
_entry.id   5e2de392236bdfe24e8545427c087490
#
_cell.length_a   1.000
_cell.length_b   1.000
_cell.length_c   1.000
_cell.angle_alpha   90.00
_cell.angle_beta   90.00
_cell.angle_gamma   90.00
#
_symmetry.space_group_name_H-M   'P 1'
#
loop_
_entity.id
_entity.type
_entity.pdbx_description
1 polymer ?
#
loop_
_entity_poly.entity_id
_entity_poly.type
_entity_poly.pdbx_seq_one_letter_code
_entity_poly.pdbx_strand_id
1 'polypeptide(L)'
;MIKGFDGIVRAASRYCSTLEFLFMNDSQDAKLIRVAKRDVLTPNSEVREISDLATSNHPSGKSSLGFSTRNMLALVLLLALVLRFWGIDWDQGGLFHPDERAFLSQVYDLQFPEGDEWSKVFDPDESTLNPGSFNWGSLPHYALKSVHYLVAPYKWMSVFDLRYAGRALSAISDTLTVLLIFLIGRTVFSSRVGLLAALLSAIAVQQIQLSHFFAVDTFMTTFIVATMFYSIRVAKDGRRSDSVLAAIMFGMAVATKFSVLPLGLALVFAHLIFATSRRGDRYDSFGAAPDDASKQRRIAYKNMLITAVVVLVVLIVVQPYMFIDFKTYVDNISTQGQM
;
A
#
# COMPACT_ATOMS: atom_id res chain seq x y z
N MET A 1 19.67 9.99 28.90
CA MET A 1 18.75 9.10 28.16
C MET A 1 19.13 8.87 26.67
N ILE A 2 20.15 9.54 26.15
CA ILE A 2 20.56 9.46 24.71
C ILE A 2 21.60 8.37 24.44
N LYS A 3 22.38 7.90 25.43
CA LYS A 3 23.41 6.86 25.23
C LYS A 3 22.89 5.43 25.05
N GLY A 4 21.60 5.15 25.33
CA GLY A 4 21.00 3.82 25.13
C GLY A 4 20.54 3.53 23.70
N PHE A 5 20.22 4.58 22.94
CA PHE A 5 19.67 4.44 21.59
C PHE A 5 20.73 4.03 20.55
N ASP A 6 21.96 4.53 20.69
CA ASP A 6 23.10 4.14 19.82
C ASP A 6 23.50 2.69 19.96
N GLY A 7 23.29 2.08 21.13
CA GLY A 7 23.54 0.66 21.37
C GLY A 7 22.54 -0.26 20.64
N ILE A 8 21.28 0.13 20.62
CA ILE A 8 20.20 -0.62 19.95
C ILE A 8 20.35 -0.51 18.42
N VAL A 9 20.68 0.69 17.90
CA VAL A 9 20.90 0.90 16.45
C VAL A 9 22.13 0.12 15.97
N ARG A 10 23.24 0.05 16.74
CA ARG A 10 24.41 -0.77 16.40
C ARG A 10 24.17 -2.27 16.55
N ALA A 11 23.33 -2.68 17.47
CA ALA A 11 22.90 -4.09 17.58
C ALA A 11 22.02 -4.48 16.39
N ALA A 12 21.01 -3.67 16.05
CA ALA A 12 20.15 -3.89 14.89
C ALA A 12 20.93 -3.91 13.57
N SER A 13 21.93 -3.03 13.42
CA SER A 13 22.81 -3.00 12.25
C SER A 13 23.67 -4.28 12.14
N ARG A 14 24.16 -4.83 13.25
CA ARG A 14 24.91 -6.10 13.25
C ARG A 14 24.03 -7.32 12.95
N TYR A 15 22.80 -7.34 13.46
CA TYR A 15 21.84 -8.39 13.10
C TYR A 15 21.38 -8.31 11.64
N CYS A 16 21.22 -7.10 11.10
CA CYS A 16 20.91 -6.88 9.68
C CYS A 16 22.03 -7.39 8.77
N SER A 17 23.31 -7.12 9.10
CA SER A 17 24.45 -7.62 8.31
C SER A 17 24.62 -9.14 8.39
N THR A 18 24.23 -9.77 9.51
CA THR A 18 24.28 -11.24 9.68
C THR A 18 23.13 -11.92 8.91
N LEU A 19 21.96 -11.30 8.86
CA LEU A 19 20.83 -11.77 8.05
C LEU A 19 21.07 -11.54 6.55
N GLU A 20 21.73 -10.46 6.14
CA GLU A 20 22.17 -10.25 4.77
C GLU A 20 23.10 -11.36 4.29
N PHE A 21 24.03 -11.84 5.15
CA PHE A 21 24.97 -12.90 4.80
C PHE A 21 24.30 -14.28 4.60
N LEU A 22 23.19 -14.54 5.28
CA LEU A 22 22.40 -15.78 5.14
C LEU A 22 21.52 -15.81 3.88
N PHE A 23 21.20 -14.65 3.28
CA PHE A 23 20.30 -14.53 2.14
C PHE A 23 20.97 -14.03 0.83
N MET A 24 22.28 -13.76 0.84
CA MET A 24 23.07 -13.36 -0.33
C MET A 24 23.46 -14.58 -1.19
N ASN A 25 22.55 -14.99 -2.04
CA ASN A 25 22.91 -15.89 -3.14
C ASN A 25 22.08 -15.58 -4.39
N ASP A 26 22.20 -14.35 -4.89
CA ASP A 26 21.71 -14.01 -6.22
C ASP A 26 22.92 -13.71 -7.12
N SER A 27 22.98 -14.38 -8.27
CA SER A 27 24.13 -14.48 -9.15
C SER A 27 24.65 -13.15 -9.73
N GLN A 28 23.89 -12.07 -9.58
CA GLN A 28 24.30 -10.73 -10.04
C GLN A 28 25.18 -9.99 -9.02
N ASP A 29 24.89 -10.12 -7.71
CA ASP A 29 25.66 -9.45 -6.67
C ASP A 29 27.03 -10.08 -6.48
N ALA A 30 27.14 -11.41 -6.70
CA ALA A 30 28.41 -12.13 -6.68
C ALA A 30 29.37 -11.69 -7.84
N LYS A 31 28.84 -11.21 -8.96
CA LYS A 31 29.67 -10.67 -10.07
C LYS A 31 30.24 -9.29 -9.74
N LEU A 32 29.48 -8.42 -9.09
CA LEU A 32 29.94 -7.08 -8.69
C LEU A 32 31.07 -7.13 -7.65
N ILE A 33 30.97 -8.04 -6.67
CA ILE A 33 32.02 -8.22 -5.65
C ILE A 33 33.31 -8.84 -6.25
N ARG A 34 33.20 -9.70 -7.27
CA ARG A 34 34.37 -10.23 -7.97
C ARG A 34 35.09 -9.19 -8.83
N VAL A 35 34.36 -8.24 -9.43
CA VAL A 35 34.97 -7.14 -10.20
C VAL A 35 35.70 -6.18 -9.26
N ALA A 36 35.08 -5.78 -8.14
CA ALA A 36 35.70 -4.88 -7.16
C ALA A 36 36.98 -5.46 -6.49
N LYS A 37 37.09 -6.80 -6.39
CA LYS A 37 38.29 -7.46 -5.83
C LYS A 37 39.43 -7.63 -6.85
N ARG A 38 39.15 -7.49 -8.15
CA ARG A 38 40.17 -7.63 -9.23
C ARG A 38 41.02 -6.39 -9.43
N ASP A 39 40.48 -5.21 -9.09
CA ASP A 39 41.18 -3.94 -9.37
C ASP A 39 42.20 -3.53 -8.29
N VAL A 40 42.40 -4.35 -7.25
CA VAL A 40 43.31 -4.00 -6.12
C VAL A 40 44.65 -4.74 -6.12
N LEU A 41 44.91 -5.73 -7.00
CA LEU A 41 46.15 -6.47 -7.00
C LEU A 41 46.81 -6.53 -8.40
N THR A 42 47.78 -5.65 -8.62
CA THR A 42 49.00 -5.63 -9.47
C THR A 42 49.12 -6.47 -10.76
N PRO A 43 49.86 -5.97 -11.76
CA PRO A 43 49.96 -6.57 -13.08
C PRO A 43 51.11 -7.59 -13.13
N ASN A 44 50.87 -8.84 -13.46
CA ASN A 44 51.87 -9.67 -14.10
C ASN A 44 51.27 -10.86 -14.87
N SER A 45 51.97 -11.19 -15.95
CA SER A 45 51.68 -11.91 -17.16
C SER A 45 51.55 -13.45 -17.08
N GLU A 46 51.25 -14.05 -15.91
CA GLU A 46 51.15 -15.51 -15.78
C GLU A 46 49.72 -16.08 -15.66
N VAL A 47 48.69 -15.22 -15.81
CA VAL A 47 47.28 -15.63 -15.56
C VAL A 47 46.57 -16.10 -16.84
N ARG A 48 47.22 -16.05 -18.03
CA ARG A 48 46.57 -16.48 -19.28
C ARG A 48 46.49 -17.99 -19.47
N GLU A 49 47.43 -18.76 -18.93
CA GLU A 49 47.46 -20.22 -19.14
C GLU A 49 46.46 -21.00 -18.26
N ILE A 50 46.02 -20.43 -17.15
CA ILE A 50 45.05 -21.09 -16.22
C ILE A 50 43.58 -20.87 -16.65
N SER A 51 43.33 -19.87 -17.53
CA SER A 51 41.95 -19.60 -17.98
C SER A 51 41.47 -20.60 -19.04
N ASP A 52 42.38 -21.19 -19.80
CA ASP A 52 42.01 -22.08 -20.89
C ASP A 52 41.82 -23.55 -20.46
N LEU A 53 42.33 -23.92 -19.28
CA LEU A 53 42.08 -25.23 -18.65
C LEU A 53 40.78 -25.32 -17.85
N ALA A 54 40.16 -24.19 -17.51
CA ALA A 54 38.93 -24.14 -16.74
C ALA A 54 37.65 -24.15 -17.60
N THR A 55 37.75 -24.09 -18.93
CA THR A 55 36.61 -24.02 -19.83
C THR A 55 36.17 -25.36 -20.45
N SER A 56 36.89 -26.47 -20.16
CA SER A 56 36.46 -27.78 -20.62
C SER A 56 35.90 -28.59 -19.44
N ASN A 57 34.63 -28.95 -19.54
CA ASN A 57 33.89 -29.86 -18.67
C ASN A 57 33.18 -29.24 -17.44
N HIS A 58 32.21 -28.37 -17.67
CA HIS A 58 31.03 -28.37 -16.79
C HIS A 58 29.88 -29.09 -17.50
N PRO A 59 29.39 -30.22 -16.98
CA PRO A 59 28.16 -30.79 -17.47
C PRO A 59 27.06 -29.76 -17.24
N SER A 60 26.28 -29.50 -18.29
CA SER A 60 25.08 -28.67 -18.22
C SER A 60 24.21 -29.14 -17.09
N GLY A 61 24.40 -28.52 -15.95
CA GLY A 61 23.64 -28.82 -14.74
C GLY A 61 22.16 -28.62 -15.04
N LYS A 62 21.40 -29.68 -14.76
CA LYS A 62 19.96 -29.80 -14.77
C LYS A 62 19.32 -28.44 -14.47
N SER A 63 18.49 -27.97 -15.38
CA SER A 63 17.55 -26.88 -15.15
C SER A 63 16.73 -27.26 -13.91
N SER A 64 17.14 -26.81 -12.73
CA SER A 64 16.26 -26.78 -11.61
C SER A 64 15.03 -26.04 -12.07
N LEU A 65 13.85 -26.62 -11.92
CA LEU A 65 12.54 -25.97 -12.10
C LEU A 65 12.45 -24.83 -11.06
N GLY A 66 13.28 -23.82 -11.22
CA GLY A 66 13.25 -22.59 -10.45
C GLY A 66 12.01 -21.82 -10.83
N PHE A 67 10.92 -21.98 -10.08
CA PHE A 67 9.76 -21.11 -10.24
C PHE A 67 10.23 -19.66 -10.19
N SER A 68 9.95 -18.92 -11.28
CA SER A 68 10.20 -17.46 -11.30
C SER A 68 9.47 -16.78 -10.14
N THR A 69 10.07 -15.78 -9.52
CA THR A 69 9.44 -14.94 -8.48
C THR A 69 8.02 -14.51 -8.88
N ARG A 70 7.83 -14.22 -10.18
CA ARG A 70 6.52 -13.85 -10.73
C ARG A 70 5.50 -14.99 -10.59
N ASN A 71 5.89 -16.22 -10.89
CA ASN A 71 5.00 -17.39 -10.82
C ASN A 71 4.67 -17.71 -9.35
N MET A 72 5.65 -17.60 -8.45
CA MET A 72 5.42 -17.79 -7.01
C MET A 72 4.47 -16.71 -6.46
N LEU A 73 4.64 -15.45 -6.85
CA LEU A 73 3.72 -14.39 -6.48
C LEU A 73 2.30 -14.65 -7.01
N ALA A 74 2.17 -15.08 -8.27
CA ALA A 74 0.87 -15.42 -8.86
C ALA A 74 0.18 -16.54 -8.07
N LEU A 75 0.92 -17.57 -7.64
CA LEU A 75 0.38 -18.65 -6.80
C LEU A 75 -0.06 -18.14 -5.42
N VAL A 76 0.72 -17.27 -4.78
CA VAL A 76 0.36 -16.66 -3.49
C VAL A 76 -0.90 -15.79 -3.63
N LEU A 77 -1.01 -14.99 -4.69
CA LEU A 77 -2.20 -14.17 -4.93
C LEU A 77 -3.43 -15.02 -5.28
N LEU A 78 -3.25 -16.10 -6.04
CA LEU A 78 -4.33 -17.06 -6.31
C LEU A 78 -4.80 -17.73 -5.02
N LEU A 79 -3.88 -18.17 -4.16
CA LEU A 79 -4.21 -18.70 -2.84
C LEU A 79 -4.97 -17.66 -2.00
N ALA A 80 -4.50 -16.41 -1.99
CA ALA A 80 -5.16 -15.31 -1.29
C ALA A 80 -6.59 -15.10 -1.78
N LEU A 81 -6.82 -15.08 -3.10
CA LEU A 81 -8.14 -14.97 -3.71
C LEU A 81 -9.04 -16.15 -3.33
N VAL A 82 -8.54 -17.38 -3.48
CA VAL A 82 -9.32 -18.58 -3.15
C VAL A 82 -9.77 -18.54 -1.69
N LEU A 83 -8.88 -18.25 -0.75
CA LEU A 83 -9.20 -18.21 0.68
C LEU A 83 -10.21 -17.09 1.03
N ARG A 84 -10.28 -16.00 0.27
CA ARG A 84 -11.16 -14.85 0.52
C ARG A 84 -12.50 -14.95 -0.18
N PHE A 85 -12.59 -15.73 -1.25
CA PHE A 85 -13.85 -15.97 -1.94
C PHE A 85 -14.52 -17.27 -1.53
N TRP A 86 -13.76 -18.23 -0.96
CA TRP A 86 -14.32 -19.49 -0.51
C TRP A 86 -15.25 -19.26 0.67
N GLY A 87 -16.51 -19.62 0.52
CA GLY A 87 -17.51 -19.44 1.58
C GLY A 87 -17.98 -17.99 1.76
N ILE A 88 -17.96 -17.17 0.71
CA ILE A 88 -18.40 -15.76 0.75
C ILE A 88 -19.84 -15.58 1.28
N ASP A 89 -20.66 -16.63 1.22
CA ASP A 89 -22.01 -16.69 1.78
C ASP A 89 -22.09 -17.59 3.03
N TRP A 90 -21.06 -17.57 3.85
CA TRP A 90 -20.93 -18.41 5.04
C TRP A 90 -22.07 -18.28 6.05
N ASP A 91 -22.74 -17.12 6.10
CA ASP A 91 -23.82 -16.78 7.00
C ASP A 91 -25.23 -16.96 6.39
N GLN A 92 -25.32 -17.45 5.14
CA GLN A 92 -26.55 -17.70 4.39
C GLN A 92 -27.53 -16.51 4.41
N GLY A 93 -26.98 -15.27 4.47
CA GLY A 93 -27.75 -14.03 4.52
C GLY A 93 -28.12 -13.55 5.93
N GLY A 94 -27.55 -14.15 6.97
CA GLY A 94 -27.82 -13.76 8.34
C GLY A 94 -27.27 -12.38 8.71
N LEU A 95 -26.31 -11.84 7.94
CA LEU A 95 -25.68 -10.52 8.15
C LEU A 95 -25.26 -10.32 9.63
N PHE A 96 -24.52 -11.29 10.18
CA PHE A 96 -24.18 -11.30 11.60
C PHE A 96 -23.21 -10.19 12.00
N HIS A 97 -22.43 -9.64 11.06
CA HIS A 97 -21.57 -8.53 11.35
C HIS A 97 -22.37 -7.22 11.42
N PRO A 98 -22.35 -6.52 12.56
CA PRO A 98 -23.21 -5.34 12.78
C PRO A 98 -22.86 -4.20 11.80
N ASP A 99 -21.58 -3.98 11.52
CA ASP A 99 -21.14 -2.93 10.61
C ASP A 99 -21.60 -3.23 9.17
N GLU A 100 -21.54 -4.50 8.73
CA GLU A 100 -22.02 -4.88 7.40
C GLU A 100 -23.50 -4.55 7.22
N ARG A 101 -24.34 -4.85 8.21
CA ARG A 101 -25.78 -4.51 8.15
C ARG A 101 -26.01 -3.02 8.02
N ALA A 102 -25.33 -2.23 8.86
CA ALA A 102 -25.45 -0.78 8.86
C ALA A 102 -24.98 -0.18 7.53
N PHE A 103 -23.86 -0.68 7.00
CA PHE A 103 -23.34 -0.25 5.69
C PHE A 103 -24.29 -0.56 4.55
N LEU A 104 -24.80 -1.77 4.47
CA LEU A 104 -25.70 -2.18 3.40
C LEU A 104 -26.99 -1.37 3.41
N SER A 105 -27.55 -1.08 4.61
CA SER A 105 -28.72 -0.20 4.74
C SER A 105 -28.43 1.20 4.21
N GLN A 106 -27.34 1.82 4.64
CA GLN A 106 -26.97 3.16 4.20
C GLN A 106 -26.72 3.24 2.69
N VAL A 107 -26.04 2.23 2.11
CA VAL A 107 -25.81 2.17 0.67
C VAL A 107 -27.12 2.00 -0.11
N TYR A 108 -28.07 1.26 0.44
CA TYR A 108 -29.37 1.06 -0.21
C TYR A 108 -30.15 2.38 -0.27
N ASP A 109 -30.10 3.18 0.78
CA ASP A 109 -30.80 4.46 0.89
C ASP A 109 -30.17 5.55 0.02
N LEU A 110 -28.86 5.47 -0.26
CA LEU A 110 -28.18 6.38 -1.18
C LEU A 110 -28.74 6.25 -2.60
N GLN A 111 -28.88 7.38 -3.31
CA GLN A 111 -29.28 7.40 -4.71
C GLN A 111 -28.40 8.38 -5.51
N PHE A 112 -28.06 8.03 -6.75
CA PHE A 112 -27.44 8.99 -7.65
C PHE A 112 -28.51 9.97 -8.13
N PRO A 113 -28.21 11.29 -8.10
CA PRO A 113 -29.16 12.30 -8.48
C PRO A 113 -29.63 12.15 -9.93
N GLU A 114 -30.94 12.32 -10.16
CA GLU A 114 -31.53 12.33 -11.50
C GLU A 114 -32.22 13.67 -11.77
N GLY A 115 -32.17 14.15 -13.01
CA GLY A 115 -32.84 15.35 -13.43
C GLY A 115 -32.53 16.59 -12.56
N ASP A 116 -33.54 17.15 -11.91
CA ASP A 116 -33.45 18.37 -11.09
C ASP A 116 -32.77 18.15 -9.74
N GLU A 117 -32.56 16.90 -9.31
CA GLU A 117 -31.89 16.56 -8.02
C GLU A 117 -30.42 16.99 -8.00
N TRP A 118 -29.77 17.17 -9.16
CA TRP A 118 -28.42 17.70 -9.24
C TRP A 118 -28.28 19.10 -8.64
N SER A 119 -29.35 19.92 -8.64
CA SER A 119 -29.37 21.24 -8.00
C SER A 119 -29.29 21.14 -6.46
N LYS A 120 -29.69 20.02 -5.89
CA LYS A 120 -29.78 19.75 -4.45
C LYS A 120 -28.54 19.08 -3.85
N VAL A 121 -27.56 18.71 -4.67
CA VAL A 121 -26.34 17.99 -4.22
C VAL A 121 -25.56 18.76 -3.15
N PHE A 122 -25.64 20.08 -3.15
CA PHE A 122 -24.97 20.93 -2.15
C PHE A 122 -25.83 21.25 -0.93
N ASP A 123 -27.08 20.77 -0.87
CA ASP A 123 -27.94 20.88 0.28
C ASP A 123 -27.85 19.56 1.10
N PRO A 124 -27.30 19.59 2.33
CA PRO A 124 -27.11 18.37 3.11
C PRO A 124 -28.44 17.70 3.52
N ASP A 125 -29.53 18.45 3.62
CA ASP A 125 -30.84 17.93 4.04
C ASP A 125 -31.64 17.33 2.88
N GLU A 126 -31.39 17.79 1.64
CA GLU A 126 -32.15 17.36 0.45
C GLU A 126 -31.34 16.42 -0.46
N SER A 127 -30.04 16.29 -0.27
CA SER A 127 -29.19 15.51 -1.17
C SER A 127 -29.33 14.01 -0.96
N THR A 128 -29.69 13.31 -2.04
CA THR A 128 -29.76 11.84 -2.10
C THR A 128 -28.40 11.14 -2.05
N LEU A 129 -27.29 11.90 -2.21
CA LEU A 129 -25.92 11.40 -2.08
C LEU A 129 -25.35 11.55 -0.67
N ASN A 130 -26.00 12.32 0.23
CA ASN A 130 -25.51 12.46 1.59
C ASN A 130 -25.75 11.17 2.37
N PRO A 131 -24.70 10.51 2.92
CA PRO A 131 -24.89 9.32 3.73
C PRO A 131 -25.61 9.60 5.08
N GLY A 132 -25.73 10.87 5.48
CA GLY A 132 -26.40 11.30 6.72
C GLY A 132 -25.72 10.84 8.01
N SER A 133 -24.74 9.92 7.92
CA SER A 133 -23.96 9.41 9.04
C SER A 133 -22.50 9.24 8.61
N PHE A 134 -21.60 9.76 9.45
CA PHE A 134 -20.15 9.76 9.21
C PHE A 134 -19.39 8.93 10.25
N ASN A 135 -20.03 7.88 10.79
CA ASN A 135 -19.36 6.90 11.63
C ASN A 135 -18.18 6.22 10.91
N TRP A 136 -18.32 6.12 9.60
CA TRP A 136 -17.28 5.72 8.64
C TRP A 136 -17.16 6.79 7.55
N GLY A 137 -16.09 6.70 6.76
CA GLY A 137 -15.96 7.55 5.59
C GLY A 137 -16.88 7.13 4.45
N SER A 138 -17.13 8.05 3.51
CA SER A 138 -18.10 7.84 2.43
C SER A 138 -17.56 6.97 1.28
N LEU A 139 -16.24 6.77 1.16
CA LEU A 139 -15.64 6.04 0.04
C LEU A 139 -16.20 4.61 -0.14
N PRO A 140 -16.28 3.74 0.89
CA PRO A 140 -16.82 2.40 0.70
C PRO A 140 -18.31 2.42 0.31
N HIS A 141 -19.10 3.38 0.80
CA HIS A 141 -20.51 3.55 0.45
C HIS A 141 -20.65 3.84 -1.05
N TYR A 142 -19.92 4.85 -1.56
CA TYR A 142 -19.97 5.21 -2.97
C TYR A 142 -19.40 4.11 -3.87
N ALA A 143 -18.37 3.39 -3.42
CA ALA A 143 -17.82 2.27 -4.17
C ALA A 143 -18.88 1.17 -4.37
N LEU A 144 -19.56 0.75 -3.29
CA LEU A 144 -20.60 -0.27 -3.39
C LEU A 144 -21.84 0.23 -4.14
N LYS A 145 -22.26 1.51 -3.90
CA LYS A 145 -23.37 2.09 -4.66
C LYS A 145 -23.08 2.17 -6.14
N SER A 146 -21.84 2.48 -6.52
CA SER A 146 -21.43 2.49 -7.93
C SER A 146 -21.55 1.10 -8.57
N VAL A 147 -21.14 0.03 -7.85
CA VAL A 147 -21.33 -1.35 -8.31
C VAL A 147 -22.81 -1.67 -8.44
N HIS A 148 -23.62 -1.30 -7.46
CA HIS A 148 -25.08 -1.48 -7.51
C HIS A 148 -25.68 -0.81 -8.75
N TYR A 149 -25.35 0.44 -8.99
CA TYR A 149 -25.84 1.21 -10.15
C TYR A 149 -25.44 0.57 -11.49
N LEU A 150 -24.20 0.10 -11.60
CA LEU A 150 -23.71 -0.54 -12.83
C LEU A 150 -24.37 -1.90 -13.10
N VAL A 151 -24.76 -2.62 -12.06
CA VAL A 151 -25.37 -3.95 -12.18
C VAL A 151 -26.89 -3.88 -12.30
N ALA A 152 -27.54 -2.87 -11.72
CA ALA A 152 -28.99 -2.70 -11.67
C ALA A 152 -29.71 -2.84 -13.03
N PRO A 153 -29.17 -2.37 -14.18
CA PRO A 153 -29.80 -2.57 -15.49
C PRO A 153 -29.89 -4.03 -15.94
N TYR A 154 -29.02 -4.89 -15.38
CA TYR A 154 -28.90 -6.30 -15.77
C TYR A 154 -29.59 -7.24 -14.78
N LYS A 155 -29.60 -6.86 -13.50
CA LYS A 155 -30.19 -7.66 -12.43
C LYS A 155 -30.62 -6.75 -11.28
N TRP A 156 -31.90 -6.85 -10.89
CA TRP A 156 -32.37 -6.23 -9.64
C TRP A 156 -31.61 -6.83 -8.46
N MET A 157 -31.00 -5.97 -7.64
CA MET A 157 -30.31 -6.36 -6.43
C MET A 157 -31.05 -5.83 -5.21
N SER A 158 -31.49 -6.73 -4.36
CA SER A 158 -32.03 -6.41 -3.05
C SER A 158 -30.87 -5.98 -2.09
N VAL A 159 -31.22 -5.42 -0.92
CA VAL A 159 -30.23 -5.15 0.16
C VAL A 159 -29.40 -6.41 0.46
N PHE A 160 -30.04 -7.58 0.48
CA PHE A 160 -29.37 -8.86 0.74
C PHE A 160 -28.42 -9.28 -0.38
N ASP A 161 -28.71 -8.93 -1.63
CA ASP A 161 -27.81 -9.25 -2.75
C ASP A 161 -26.59 -8.32 -2.78
N LEU A 162 -26.72 -7.08 -2.30
CA LEU A 162 -25.60 -6.14 -2.16
C LEU A 162 -24.45 -6.68 -1.33
N ARG A 163 -24.73 -7.58 -0.35
CA ARG A 163 -23.68 -8.21 0.46
C ARG A 163 -22.63 -8.92 -0.38
N TYR A 164 -23.05 -9.62 -1.45
CA TYR A 164 -22.10 -10.33 -2.33
C TYR A 164 -21.15 -9.38 -3.03
N ALA A 165 -21.68 -8.26 -3.54
CA ALA A 165 -20.85 -7.22 -4.16
C ALA A 165 -19.91 -6.56 -3.13
N GLY A 166 -20.42 -6.25 -1.95
CA GLY A 166 -19.63 -5.68 -0.86
C GLY A 166 -18.50 -6.61 -0.40
N ARG A 167 -18.82 -7.89 -0.14
CA ARG A 167 -17.84 -8.91 0.27
C ARG A 167 -16.81 -9.18 -0.84
N ALA A 168 -17.23 -9.19 -2.12
CA ALA A 168 -16.31 -9.30 -3.24
C ALA A 168 -15.32 -8.10 -3.29
N LEU A 169 -15.81 -6.89 -3.07
CA LEU A 169 -14.95 -5.70 -2.96
C LEU A 169 -13.95 -5.83 -1.80
N SER A 170 -14.40 -6.31 -0.62
CA SER A 170 -13.53 -6.57 0.53
C SER A 170 -12.46 -7.62 0.23
N ALA A 171 -12.85 -8.74 -0.40
CA ALA A 171 -11.95 -9.82 -0.79
C ALA A 171 -10.87 -9.35 -1.79
N ILE A 172 -11.27 -8.53 -2.78
CA ILE A 172 -10.34 -7.93 -3.75
C ILE A 172 -9.40 -6.96 -3.04
N SER A 173 -9.93 -6.06 -2.19
CA SER A 173 -9.13 -5.08 -1.45
C SER A 173 -8.07 -5.77 -0.58
N ASP A 174 -8.45 -6.81 0.15
CA ASP A 174 -7.50 -7.52 1.00
C ASP A 174 -6.47 -8.34 0.19
N THR A 175 -6.85 -8.87 -0.98
CA THR A 175 -5.90 -9.49 -1.92
C THR A 175 -4.90 -8.46 -2.47
N LEU A 176 -5.33 -7.22 -2.73
CA LEU A 176 -4.43 -6.13 -3.10
C LEU A 176 -3.48 -5.78 -1.95
N THR A 177 -3.92 -5.88 -0.69
CA THR A 177 -3.06 -5.72 0.49
C THR A 177 -1.91 -6.75 0.48
N VAL A 178 -2.21 -8.02 0.16
CA VAL A 178 -1.17 -9.06 0.03
C VAL A 178 -0.14 -8.70 -1.05
N LEU A 179 -0.59 -8.19 -2.20
CA LEU A 179 0.31 -7.71 -3.26
C LEU A 179 1.17 -6.52 -2.79
N LEU A 180 0.58 -5.55 -2.11
CA LEU A 180 1.30 -4.38 -1.59
C LEU A 180 2.35 -4.76 -0.55
N ILE A 181 2.06 -5.73 0.32
CA ILE A 181 3.03 -6.29 1.29
C ILE A 181 4.21 -6.91 0.56
N PHE A 182 3.95 -7.68 -0.53
CA PHE A 182 5.04 -8.18 -1.39
C PHE A 182 5.90 -7.03 -1.93
N LEU A 183 5.26 -5.99 -2.46
CA LEU A 183 5.96 -4.85 -3.06
C LEU A 183 6.81 -4.08 -2.03
N ILE A 184 6.31 -3.91 -0.80
CA ILE A 184 7.07 -3.31 0.31
C ILE A 184 8.29 -4.19 0.64
N GLY A 185 8.09 -5.48 0.90
CA GLY A 185 9.14 -6.41 1.24
C GLY A 185 10.22 -6.49 0.16
N ARG A 186 9.82 -6.52 -1.13
CA ARG A 186 10.73 -6.47 -2.27
C ARG A 186 11.50 -5.14 -2.35
N THR A 187 10.84 -4.02 -2.06
CA THR A 187 11.43 -2.67 -2.19
C THR A 187 12.43 -2.38 -1.07
N VAL A 188 12.17 -2.86 0.14
CA VAL A 188 12.97 -2.58 1.34
C VAL A 188 14.07 -3.63 1.53
N PHE A 189 13.78 -4.89 1.25
CA PHE A 189 14.67 -6.02 1.50
C PHE A 189 15.01 -6.78 0.20
N SER A 190 14.21 -7.80 -0.14
CA SER A 190 14.41 -8.63 -1.33
C SER A 190 13.11 -9.27 -1.79
N SER A 191 13.11 -9.81 -3.03
CA SER A 191 11.95 -10.55 -3.56
C SER A 191 11.57 -11.78 -2.72
N ARG A 192 12.54 -12.44 -2.10
CA ARG A 192 12.30 -13.61 -1.22
C ARG A 192 11.58 -13.19 0.06
N VAL A 193 12.04 -12.11 0.70
CA VAL A 193 11.38 -11.55 1.88
C VAL A 193 9.97 -11.07 1.54
N GLY A 194 9.81 -10.39 0.39
CA GLY A 194 8.50 -9.97 -0.09
C GLY A 194 7.53 -11.15 -0.29
N LEU A 195 8.00 -12.26 -0.91
CA LEU A 195 7.18 -13.47 -1.10
C LEU A 195 6.78 -14.12 0.23
N LEU A 196 7.71 -14.22 1.18
CA LEU A 196 7.41 -14.77 2.50
C LEU A 196 6.37 -13.92 3.24
N ALA A 197 6.56 -12.59 3.24
CA ALA A 197 5.63 -11.66 3.86
C ALA A 197 4.22 -11.72 3.22
N ALA A 198 4.16 -11.79 1.88
CA ALA A 198 2.90 -11.97 1.16
C ALA A 198 2.22 -13.31 1.47
N LEU A 199 2.98 -14.40 1.56
CA LEU A 199 2.43 -15.71 1.92
C LEU A 199 1.85 -15.71 3.34
N LEU A 200 2.57 -15.15 4.32
CA LEU A 200 2.08 -15.01 5.70
C LEU A 200 0.80 -14.16 5.77
N SER A 201 0.75 -13.06 5.01
CA SER A 201 -0.45 -12.23 4.90
C SER A 201 -1.59 -12.97 4.19
N ALA A 202 -1.31 -13.76 3.14
CA ALA A 202 -2.32 -14.52 2.41
C ALA A 202 -3.07 -15.53 3.29
N ILE A 203 -2.37 -16.14 4.27
CA ILE A 203 -2.93 -17.15 5.18
C ILE A 203 -3.30 -16.58 6.56
N ALA A 204 -3.19 -15.26 6.77
CA ALA A 204 -3.53 -14.63 8.04
C ALA A 204 -5.04 -14.73 8.30
N VAL A 205 -5.42 -15.48 9.33
CA VAL A 205 -6.82 -15.83 9.63
C VAL A 205 -7.69 -14.59 9.81
N GLN A 206 -7.22 -13.58 10.52
CA GLN A 206 -7.99 -12.35 10.76
C GLN A 206 -8.25 -11.57 9.45
N GLN A 207 -7.27 -11.50 8.54
CA GLN A 207 -7.44 -10.87 7.25
C GLN A 207 -8.47 -11.62 6.39
N ILE A 208 -8.38 -12.96 6.36
CA ILE A 208 -9.35 -13.81 5.67
C ILE A 208 -10.75 -13.60 6.26
N GLN A 209 -10.90 -13.61 7.57
CA GLN A 209 -12.17 -13.39 8.25
C GLN A 209 -12.77 -12.02 7.89
N LEU A 210 -11.99 -10.93 7.99
CA LEU A 210 -12.48 -9.58 7.67
C LEU A 210 -12.86 -9.42 6.20
N SER A 211 -12.23 -10.16 5.29
CA SER A 211 -12.58 -10.12 3.86
C SER A 211 -13.94 -10.76 3.54
N HIS A 212 -14.51 -11.55 4.46
CA HIS A 212 -15.83 -12.17 4.31
C HIS A 212 -16.99 -11.27 4.78
N PHE A 213 -16.68 -10.05 5.17
CA PHE A 213 -17.66 -9.01 5.49
C PHE A 213 -17.44 -7.79 4.61
N PHE A 214 -18.51 -7.06 4.33
CA PHE A 214 -18.37 -5.72 3.79
C PHE A 214 -18.14 -4.74 4.95
N ALA A 215 -16.87 -4.55 5.30
CA ALA A 215 -16.46 -3.65 6.39
C ALA A 215 -15.35 -2.70 5.91
N VAL A 216 -15.27 -1.54 6.54
CA VAL A 216 -14.28 -0.51 6.20
C VAL A 216 -12.84 -0.95 6.39
N ASP A 217 -12.60 -1.91 7.29
CA ASP A 217 -11.26 -2.26 7.75
C ASP A 217 -10.38 -2.84 6.64
N THR A 218 -10.95 -3.62 5.71
CA THR A 218 -10.22 -4.15 4.55
C THR A 218 -9.79 -3.03 3.60
N PHE A 219 -10.68 -2.08 3.30
CA PHE A 219 -10.38 -0.93 2.45
C PHE A 219 -9.35 -0.02 3.13
N MET A 220 -9.58 0.30 4.40
CA MET A 220 -8.68 1.11 5.21
C MET A 220 -7.27 0.52 5.22
N THR A 221 -7.14 -0.79 5.49
CA THR A 221 -5.85 -1.49 5.51
C THR A 221 -5.16 -1.43 4.16
N THR A 222 -5.89 -1.66 3.07
CA THR A 222 -5.36 -1.58 1.70
C THR A 222 -4.77 -0.19 1.42
N PHE A 223 -5.52 0.87 1.71
CA PHE A 223 -5.06 2.23 1.47
C PHE A 223 -3.93 2.67 2.41
N ILE A 224 -3.92 2.21 3.68
CA ILE A 224 -2.79 2.43 4.59
C ILE A 224 -1.52 1.78 4.02
N VAL A 225 -1.58 0.51 3.63
CA VAL A 225 -0.41 -0.22 3.11
C VAL A 225 0.05 0.36 1.78
N ALA A 226 -0.88 0.80 0.91
CA ALA A 226 -0.55 1.51 -0.33
C ALA A 226 0.13 2.85 -0.05
N THR A 227 -0.37 3.63 0.91
CA THR A 227 0.25 4.89 1.35
C THR A 227 1.67 4.65 1.84
N MET A 228 1.89 3.62 2.68
CA MET A 228 3.20 3.25 3.18
C MET A 228 4.14 2.82 2.05
N PHE A 229 3.66 2.03 1.08
CA PHE A 229 4.46 1.63 -0.08
C PHE A 229 4.98 2.84 -0.86
N TYR A 230 4.09 3.77 -1.21
CA TYR A 230 4.49 4.96 -1.95
C TYR A 230 5.32 5.93 -1.10
N SER A 231 5.07 6.03 0.22
CA SER A 231 5.90 6.82 1.14
C SER A 231 7.34 6.31 1.19
N ILE A 232 7.55 5.00 1.20
CA ILE A 232 8.89 4.38 1.12
C ILE A 232 9.58 4.77 -0.19
N ARG A 233 8.86 4.77 -1.31
CA ARG A 233 9.40 5.19 -2.61
C ARG A 233 9.73 6.68 -2.66
N VAL A 234 8.88 7.52 -2.05
CA VAL A 234 9.16 8.96 -1.89
C VAL A 234 10.45 9.16 -1.09
N ALA A 235 10.60 8.47 0.05
CA ALA A 235 11.80 8.58 0.87
C ALA A 235 13.08 8.13 0.13
N LYS A 236 12.95 7.13 -0.75
CA LYS A 236 14.09 6.60 -1.56
C LYS A 236 14.43 7.48 -2.76
N ASP A 237 13.45 7.85 -3.55
CA ASP A 237 13.65 8.40 -4.90
C ASP A 237 13.19 9.86 -5.04
N GLY A 238 12.28 10.35 -4.20
CA GLY A 238 11.70 11.68 -4.25
C GLY A 238 10.92 11.99 -5.53
N ARG A 239 10.39 10.95 -6.20
CA ARG A 239 9.66 11.11 -7.46
C ARG A 239 8.30 11.77 -7.20
N ARG A 240 7.95 12.77 -8.01
CA ARG A 240 6.67 13.44 -7.92
C ARG A 240 5.47 12.49 -8.09
N SER A 241 5.57 11.52 -9.00
CA SER A 241 4.53 10.51 -9.20
C SER A 241 4.24 9.70 -7.94
N ASP A 242 5.30 9.30 -7.21
CA ASP A 242 5.15 8.54 -5.96
C ASP A 242 4.52 9.41 -4.86
N SER A 243 4.83 10.71 -4.81
CA SER A 243 4.20 11.67 -3.90
C SER A 243 2.70 11.84 -4.19
N VAL A 244 2.33 11.95 -5.47
CA VAL A 244 0.92 12.06 -5.89
C VAL A 244 0.17 10.76 -5.56
N LEU A 245 0.75 9.59 -5.85
CA LEU A 245 0.11 8.31 -5.56
C LEU A 245 -0.02 8.07 -4.05
N ALA A 246 1.00 8.44 -3.25
CA ALA A 246 0.92 8.40 -1.80
C ALA A 246 -0.19 9.29 -1.26
N ALA A 247 -0.35 10.51 -1.83
CA ALA A 247 -1.40 11.45 -1.47
C ALA A 247 -2.80 10.92 -1.79
N ILE A 248 -2.98 10.33 -2.98
CA ILE A 248 -4.25 9.72 -3.40
C ILE A 248 -4.61 8.58 -2.43
N MET A 249 -3.68 7.65 -2.17
CA MET A 249 -3.94 6.52 -1.28
C MET A 249 -4.24 6.98 0.15
N PHE A 250 -3.52 7.99 0.66
CA PHE A 250 -3.79 8.57 1.96
C PHE A 250 -5.16 9.27 2.03
N GLY A 251 -5.51 10.07 1.02
CA GLY A 251 -6.84 10.69 0.94
C GLY A 251 -7.96 9.65 0.92
N MET A 252 -7.79 8.54 0.16
CA MET A 252 -8.74 7.42 0.16
C MET A 252 -8.80 6.70 1.51
N ALA A 253 -7.67 6.55 2.22
CA ALA A 253 -7.63 5.98 3.56
C ALA A 253 -8.44 6.84 4.56
N VAL A 254 -8.25 8.16 4.55
CA VAL A 254 -9.00 9.10 5.38
C VAL A 254 -10.49 9.11 5.01
N ALA A 255 -10.82 9.04 3.70
CA ALA A 255 -12.19 8.93 3.21
C ALA A 255 -12.85 7.57 3.52
N THR A 256 -12.09 6.60 4.01
CA THR A 256 -12.59 5.32 4.53
C THR A 256 -12.81 5.38 6.04
N LYS A 257 -11.88 5.96 6.79
CA LYS A 257 -11.99 6.11 8.26
C LYS A 257 -11.10 7.25 8.74
N PHE A 258 -11.67 8.22 9.43
CA PHE A 258 -10.95 9.42 9.89
C PHE A 258 -9.78 9.10 10.84
N SER A 259 -9.88 8.03 11.62
CA SER A 259 -8.83 7.59 12.56
C SER A 259 -7.47 7.31 11.91
N VAL A 260 -7.41 7.22 10.57
CA VAL A 260 -6.16 7.08 9.80
C VAL A 260 -5.36 8.39 9.68
N LEU A 261 -5.93 9.52 10.06
CA LEU A 261 -5.29 10.83 9.90
C LEU A 261 -3.83 10.90 10.40
N PRO A 262 -3.43 10.26 11.53
CA PRO A 262 -2.04 10.24 11.99
C PRO A 262 -1.05 9.63 11.00
N LEU A 263 -1.50 8.79 10.04
CA LEU A 263 -0.65 8.26 8.96
C LEU A 263 -0.06 9.38 8.09
N GLY A 264 -0.68 10.56 8.05
CA GLY A 264 -0.14 11.74 7.38
C GLY A 264 1.27 12.13 7.85
N LEU A 265 1.63 11.80 9.10
CA LEU A 265 2.99 11.98 9.60
C LEU A 265 4.00 11.14 8.81
N ALA A 266 3.64 9.92 8.39
CA ALA A 266 4.53 9.08 7.57
C ALA A 266 4.82 9.73 6.22
N LEU A 267 3.84 10.41 5.60
CA LEU A 267 4.04 11.18 4.36
C LEU A 267 5.01 12.33 4.57
N VAL A 268 4.83 13.10 5.64
CA VAL A 268 5.74 14.20 5.99
C VAL A 268 7.15 13.67 6.21
N PHE A 269 7.31 12.64 7.04
CA PHE A 269 8.61 12.01 7.29
C PHE A 269 9.27 11.47 6.02
N ALA A 270 8.51 10.88 5.10
CA ALA A 270 9.04 10.39 3.83
C ALA A 270 9.69 11.52 3.01
N HIS A 271 9.06 12.69 2.92
CA HIS A 271 9.62 13.85 2.23
C HIS A 271 10.83 14.45 2.98
N LEU A 272 10.79 14.47 4.32
CA LEU A 272 11.91 14.95 5.13
C LEU A 272 13.12 14.02 5.03
N ILE A 273 12.91 12.70 5.07
CA ILE A 273 13.97 11.71 4.86
C ILE A 273 14.60 11.93 3.49
N PHE A 274 13.79 12.07 2.43
CA PHE A 274 14.32 12.37 1.10
C PHE A 274 15.09 13.68 1.09
N ALA A 275 14.60 14.76 1.74
CA ALA A 275 15.25 16.07 1.79
C ALA A 275 16.62 16.07 2.48
N THR A 276 16.81 15.16 3.45
CA THR A 276 18.03 15.07 4.28
C THR A 276 18.98 13.96 3.88
N SER A 277 18.53 13.00 3.03
CA SER A 277 19.37 11.89 2.57
C SER A 277 20.53 12.40 1.72
N ARG A 278 21.76 12.09 2.11
CA ARG A 278 22.94 12.36 1.31
C ARG A 278 23.01 11.36 0.15
N ARG A 279 22.75 11.81 -1.03
CA ARG A 279 22.84 10.97 -2.25
C ARG A 279 24.28 10.59 -2.64
N GLY A 280 25.27 11.30 -2.04
CA GLY A 280 26.71 11.12 -2.33
C GLY A 280 27.35 9.87 -1.70
N ASP A 281 26.73 9.23 -0.71
CA ASP A 281 27.38 8.12 0.01
C ASP A 281 27.40 6.79 -0.74
N ARG A 282 26.87 6.74 -1.96
CA ARG A 282 26.78 5.48 -2.70
C ARG A 282 27.81 5.29 -3.83
N TYR A 283 28.49 6.35 -4.33
CA TYR A 283 29.44 6.17 -5.45
C TYR A 283 30.57 7.18 -5.64
N ASP A 284 30.69 8.31 -4.92
CA ASP A 284 31.79 9.24 -5.19
C ASP A 284 32.46 9.75 -3.91
N SER A 285 33.75 9.47 -3.81
CA SER A 285 34.69 10.04 -2.83
C SER A 285 34.97 11.54 -3.06
N PHE A 286 34.28 12.17 -3.97
CA PHE A 286 34.30 13.60 -4.23
C PHE A 286 33.02 14.23 -3.74
N GLY A 287 33.15 15.15 -2.76
CA GLY A 287 32.05 15.78 -2.05
C GLY A 287 30.94 16.28 -2.98
N ALA A 288 29.68 15.88 -2.68
CA ALA A 288 28.51 16.37 -3.37
C ALA A 288 28.48 17.90 -3.31
N ALA A 289 28.33 18.54 -4.47
CA ALA A 289 28.30 20.01 -4.54
C ALA A 289 27.15 20.57 -3.68
N PRO A 290 27.33 21.68 -2.99
CA PRO A 290 26.31 22.35 -2.16
C PRO A 290 25.00 22.60 -2.92
N ASP A 291 25.06 22.71 -4.25
CA ASP A 291 23.92 22.97 -5.14
C ASP A 291 22.95 21.78 -5.22
N ASP A 292 23.44 20.54 -5.11
CA ASP A 292 22.58 19.33 -5.16
C ASP A 292 21.70 19.18 -3.91
N ALA A 293 22.20 19.52 -2.74
CA ALA A 293 21.43 19.45 -1.49
C ALA A 293 20.30 20.51 -1.45
N SER A 294 20.55 21.71 -1.95
CA SER A 294 19.55 22.77 -2.03
C SER A 294 18.42 22.40 -3.01
N LYS A 295 18.77 21.87 -4.17
CA LYS A 295 17.87 21.37 -5.19
C LYS A 295 17.01 20.21 -4.66
N GLN A 296 17.61 19.27 -3.95
CA GLN A 296 16.92 18.13 -3.35
C GLN A 296 15.86 18.58 -2.32
N ARG A 297 16.21 19.50 -1.42
CA ARG A 297 15.28 20.10 -0.46
C ARG A 297 14.13 20.81 -1.16
N ARG A 298 14.42 21.61 -2.20
CA ARG A 298 13.39 22.30 -2.99
C ARG A 298 12.41 21.32 -3.62
N ILE A 299 12.89 20.21 -4.15
CA ILE A 299 12.05 19.14 -4.72
C ILE A 299 11.16 18.54 -3.63
N ALA A 300 11.73 18.22 -2.46
CA ALA A 300 10.99 17.64 -1.34
C ALA A 300 9.85 18.56 -0.88
N TYR A 301 10.12 19.82 -0.62
CA TYR A 301 9.09 20.78 -0.19
C TYR A 301 8.01 21.01 -1.26
N LYS A 302 8.41 21.10 -2.55
CA LYS A 302 7.45 21.21 -3.64
C LYS A 302 6.53 19.99 -3.72
N ASN A 303 7.11 18.78 -3.59
CA ASN A 303 6.34 17.54 -3.62
C ASN A 303 5.44 17.41 -2.38
N MET A 304 5.89 17.86 -1.21
CA MET A 304 5.08 17.89 0.01
C MET A 304 3.86 18.82 -0.12
N LEU A 305 4.03 20.00 -0.74
CA LEU A 305 2.92 20.89 -1.03
C LEU A 305 1.94 20.25 -2.03
N ILE A 306 2.44 19.62 -3.09
CA ILE A 306 1.60 18.89 -4.05
C ILE A 306 0.83 17.77 -3.34
N THR A 307 1.49 17.02 -2.44
CA THR A 307 0.85 15.98 -1.62
C THR A 307 -0.33 16.56 -0.83
N ALA A 308 -0.14 17.68 -0.14
CA ALA A 308 -1.22 18.32 0.63
C ALA A 308 -2.40 18.73 -0.24
N VAL A 309 -2.13 19.35 -1.40
CA VAL A 309 -3.17 19.75 -2.36
C VAL A 309 -3.92 18.54 -2.92
N VAL A 310 -3.19 17.48 -3.30
CA VAL A 310 -3.81 16.26 -3.85
C VAL A 310 -4.67 15.56 -2.80
N VAL A 311 -4.24 15.48 -1.55
CA VAL A 311 -5.06 14.94 -0.45
C VAL A 311 -6.38 15.71 -0.32
N LEU A 312 -6.30 17.05 -0.31
CA LEU A 312 -7.50 17.89 -0.20
C LEU A 312 -8.45 17.65 -1.39
N VAL A 313 -7.92 17.62 -2.62
CA VAL A 313 -8.73 17.34 -3.82
C VAL A 313 -9.39 15.97 -3.74
N VAL A 314 -8.66 14.93 -3.31
CA VAL A 314 -9.23 13.59 -3.15
C VAL A 314 -10.36 13.60 -2.13
N LEU A 315 -10.19 14.24 -0.98
CA LEU A 315 -11.24 14.35 0.03
C LEU A 315 -12.47 15.09 -0.47
N ILE A 316 -12.30 16.20 -1.20
CA ILE A 316 -13.42 16.94 -1.81
C ILE A 316 -14.20 16.06 -2.79
N VAL A 317 -13.50 15.25 -3.61
CA VAL A 317 -14.13 14.41 -4.64
C VAL A 317 -14.79 13.16 -4.05
N VAL A 318 -14.11 12.51 -3.09
CA VAL A 318 -14.49 11.17 -2.60
C VAL A 318 -15.35 11.24 -1.33
N GLN A 319 -15.25 12.34 -0.60
CA GLN A 319 -16.01 12.57 0.65
C GLN A 319 -16.52 14.01 0.71
N PRO A 320 -17.34 14.47 -0.26
CA PRO A 320 -17.77 15.87 -0.36
C PRO A 320 -18.55 16.33 0.87
N TYR A 321 -19.37 15.48 1.45
CA TYR A 321 -20.22 15.83 2.60
C TYR A 321 -19.45 16.01 3.91
N MET A 322 -18.18 15.63 3.96
CA MET A 322 -17.27 16.06 5.03
C MET A 322 -17.16 17.59 5.10
N PHE A 323 -17.34 18.29 3.96
CA PHE A 323 -17.26 19.75 3.84
C PHE A 323 -18.64 20.40 3.78
N ILE A 324 -19.58 19.77 3.08
CA ILE A 324 -20.94 20.31 2.84
C ILE A 324 -21.74 20.17 4.13
N ASP A 325 -21.70 19.02 4.79
CA ASP A 325 -22.38 18.73 6.06
C ASP A 325 -21.36 18.65 7.22
N PHE A 326 -20.53 19.68 7.32
CA PHE A 326 -19.41 19.72 8.26
C PHE A 326 -19.86 19.58 9.73
N LYS A 327 -21.03 20.13 10.08
CA LYS A 327 -21.56 20.06 11.44
C LYS A 327 -21.84 18.61 11.84
N THR A 328 -22.65 17.89 11.08
CA THR A 328 -22.98 16.48 11.32
C THR A 328 -21.72 15.61 11.31
N TYR A 329 -20.78 15.91 10.42
CA TYR A 329 -19.47 15.21 10.34
C TYR A 329 -18.70 15.35 11.65
N VAL A 330 -18.54 16.57 12.19
CA VAL A 330 -17.81 16.81 13.45
C VAL A 330 -18.53 16.20 14.63
N ASP A 331 -19.85 16.31 14.70
CA ASP A 331 -20.67 15.73 15.79
C ASP A 331 -20.53 14.20 15.84
N ASN A 332 -20.55 13.52 14.67
CA ASN A 332 -20.38 12.08 14.59
C ASN A 332 -18.97 11.65 15.05
N ILE A 333 -17.90 12.34 14.59
CA ILE A 333 -16.53 12.03 15.00
C ILE A 333 -16.31 12.27 16.49
N SER A 334 -16.85 13.36 17.05
CA SER A 334 -16.71 13.66 18.47
C SER A 334 -17.38 12.61 19.35
N THR A 335 -18.53 12.09 18.94
CA THR A 335 -19.24 11.02 19.64
C THR A 335 -18.46 9.71 19.62
N GLN A 336 -17.82 9.36 18.50
CA GLN A 336 -16.95 8.17 18.42
C GLN A 336 -15.72 8.26 19.34
N GLY A 337 -15.16 9.46 19.52
CA GLY A 337 -14.01 9.68 20.40
C GLY A 337 -14.36 9.57 21.89
N GLN A 338 -15.63 9.53 22.26
CA GLN A 338 -16.13 9.41 23.64
C GLN A 338 -16.52 7.97 24.01
N MET A 339 -16.62 7.06 23.04
CA MET A 339 -16.84 5.62 23.23
C MET A 339 -15.53 4.87 23.45
#